data_1a97f244c63d2388041114e1d523e223
#
_entry.id   1a97f244c63d2388041114e1d523e223
#
_cell.length_a   1.000
_cell.length_b   1.000
_cell.length_c   1.000
_cell.angle_alpha   90.00
_cell.angle_beta   90.00
_cell.angle_gamma   90.00
#
_symmetry.space_group_name_H-M   'P 1'
#
loop_
_entity.id
_entity.type
_entity.pdbx_description
1 polymer ?
#
loop_
_entity_poly.entity_id
_entity_poly.type
_entity_poly.pdbx_seq_one_letter_code
_entity_poly.pdbx_strand_id
1 'polypeptide(L)'
;MTRLAVVSAGLGQPSSTRLLADRLAAATAGALPGGVDATTIELRDHAHAMVDATLTGFPSGPLRAAVEAVAAADGLIAVTPIFNASYSGLFKTFFDVLERDPMEGKPVLLGATGGTERHSLAIDFAMRPLFAYLRANVVPTAVYAASEDWGGGEGLADRVARAGGELAALMGARPAPAKADPYDDPVPFEKLLSGTARP
;
A
#
# COMPACT_ATOMS: atom_id res chain seq x y z
N MET A 1 4.83 18.25 2.72
CA MET A 1 5.47 17.37 1.71
C MET A 1 4.63 16.09 1.67
N THR A 2 4.19 15.66 0.49
CA THR A 2 3.34 14.49 0.33
C THR A 2 4.13 13.21 0.65
N ARG A 3 3.56 12.30 1.45
CA ARG A 3 4.22 11.07 1.89
C ARG A 3 3.71 9.87 1.09
N LEU A 4 4.62 9.07 0.57
CA LEU A 4 4.33 7.85 -0.18
C LEU A 4 4.96 6.65 0.51
N ALA A 5 4.15 5.68 0.92
CA ALA A 5 4.67 4.39 1.35
C ALA A 5 4.80 3.44 0.14
N VAL A 6 5.90 2.70 0.08
CA VAL A 6 6.17 1.71 -0.97
C VAL A 6 6.46 0.37 -0.32
N VAL A 7 5.54 -0.57 -0.42
CA VAL A 7 5.65 -1.90 0.16
C VAL A 7 6.06 -2.89 -0.92
N SER A 8 7.19 -3.59 -0.72
CA SER A 8 7.70 -4.63 -1.60
C SER A 8 7.80 -5.97 -0.88
N ALA A 9 7.10 -6.99 -1.40
CA ALA A 9 7.14 -8.36 -0.86
C ALA A 9 8.12 -9.28 -1.58
N GLY A 10 9.10 -8.72 -2.31
CA GLY A 10 10.14 -9.50 -2.98
C GLY A 10 11.05 -10.23 -2.01
N LEU A 11 11.41 -11.49 -2.33
CA LEU A 11 12.26 -12.33 -1.47
C LEU A 11 13.73 -12.33 -1.91
N GLY A 12 13.98 -12.21 -3.21
CA GLY A 12 15.32 -12.32 -3.79
C GLY A 12 16.17 -11.04 -3.66
N GLN A 13 17.48 -11.20 -3.88
CA GLN A 13 18.44 -10.12 -4.10
C GLN A 13 19.34 -10.52 -5.29
N PRO A 14 19.20 -9.85 -6.45
CA PRO A 14 18.26 -8.77 -6.78
C PRO A 14 16.79 -9.22 -6.84
N SER A 15 15.85 -8.27 -6.68
CA SER A 15 14.41 -8.51 -6.69
C SER A 15 13.72 -7.73 -7.81
N SER A 16 13.08 -8.45 -8.74
CA SER A 16 12.23 -7.83 -9.77
C SER A 16 11.02 -7.12 -9.15
N THR A 17 10.48 -7.64 -8.06
CA THR A 17 9.39 -7.02 -7.30
C THR A 17 9.81 -5.66 -6.74
N ARG A 18 11.00 -5.56 -6.16
CA ARG A 18 11.56 -4.29 -5.68
C ARG A 18 11.82 -3.34 -6.85
N LEU A 19 12.37 -3.82 -7.96
CA LEU A 19 12.61 -2.99 -9.15
C LEU A 19 11.29 -2.41 -9.71
N LEU A 20 10.21 -3.21 -9.74
CA LEU A 20 8.90 -2.69 -10.13
C LEU A 20 8.41 -1.62 -9.15
N ALA A 21 8.53 -1.86 -7.85
CA ALA A 21 8.14 -0.91 -6.81
C ALA A 21 8.88 0.43 -6.97
N ASP A 22 10.20 0.39 -7.20
CA ASP A 22 11.01 1.59 -7.41
C ASP A 22 10.61 2.35 -8.69
N ARG A 23 10.31 1.65 -9.80
CA ARG A 23 9.80 2.29 -11.03
C ARG A 23 8.45 2.96 -10.84
N LEU A 24 7.52 2.31 -10.13
CA LEU A 24 6.22 2.88 -9.82
C LEU A 24 6.33 4.12 -8.90
N ALA A 25 7.22 4.05 -7.90
CA ALA A 25 7.50 5.17 -7.01
C ALA A 25 8.10 6.37 -7.78
N ALA A 26 9.08 6.12 -8.65
CA ALA A 26 9.67 7.17 -9.49
C ALA A 26 8.64 7.81 -10.43
N ALA A 27 7.78 7.02 -11.08
CA ALA A 27 6.72 7.53 -11.94
C ALA A 27 5.70 8.38 -11.18
N THR A 28 5.30 7.94 -9.97
CA THR A 28 4.39 8.69 -9.10
C THR A 28 5.02 10.01 -8.65
N ALA A 29 6.27 9.96 -8.20
CA ALA A 29 7.01 11.15 -7.77
C ALA A 29 7.19 12.18 -8.89
N GLY A 30 7.49 11.71 -10.12
CA GLY A 30 7.63 12.58 -11.29
C GLY A 30 6.32 13.25 -11.73
N ALA A 31 5.16 12.68 -11.38
CA ALA A 31 3.84 13.23 -11.68
C ALA A 31 3.26 14.12 -10.57
N LEU A 32 3.88 14.18 -9.38
CA LEU A 32 3.42 14.99 -8.25
C LEU A 32 4.09 16.37 -8.22
N PRO A 33 3.32 17.45 -8.37
CA PRO A 33 3.86 18.81 -8.14
C PRO A 33 4.32 18.97 -6.69
N GLY A 34 5.55 19.42 -6.48
CA GLY A 34 6.10 19.69 -5.14
C GLY A 34 6.87 18.53 -4.50
N GLY A 35 7.03 17.42 -5.22
CA GLY A 35 7.81 16.27 -4.78
C GLY A 35 7.11 15.40 -3.74
N VAL A 36 7.71 14.25 -3.48
CA VAL A 36 7.19 13.24 -2.56
C VAL A 36 8.30 12.73 -1.64
N ASP A 37 7.97 12.54 -0.38
CA ASP A 37 8.80 11.80 0.57
C ASP A 37 8.40 10.32 0.52
N ALA A 38 9.23 9.49 -0.12
CA ALA A 38 8.94 8.08 -0.35
C ALA A 38 9.70 7.20 0.65
N THR A 39 8.95 6.43 1.44
CA THR A 39 9.50 5.42 2.35
C THR A 39 9.28 4.03 1.77
N THR A 40 10.38 3.32 1.46
CA THR A 40 10.31 1.94 0.95
C THR A 40 10.47 0.93 2.09
N ILE A 41 9.56 -0.04 2.13
CA ILE A 41 9.47 -1.11 3.12
C ILE A 41 9.65 -2.45 2.40
N GLU A 42 10.75 -3.15 2.67
CA GLU A 42 10.97 -4.50 2.17
C GLU A 42 10.48 -5.53 3.20
N LEU A 43 9.39 -6.23 2.88
CA LEU A 43 8.72 -7.12 3.85
C LEU A 43 9.60 -8.29 4.30
N ARG A 44 10.55 -8.73 3.50
CA ARG A 44 11.49 -9.79 3.89
C ARG A 44 12.31 -9.44 5.13
N ASP A 45 12.63 -8.14 5.31
CA ASP A 45 13.42 -7.68 6.45
C ASP A 45 12.61 -7.69 7.76
N HIS A 46 11.28 -7.79 7.65
CA HIS A 46 10.33 -7.84 8.75
C HIS A 46 9.68 -9.22 8.93
N ALA A 47 10.08 -10.25 8.16
CA ALA A 47 9.37 -11.53 8.07
C ALA A 47 9.12 -12.18 9.45
N HIS A 48 10.16 -12.30 10.30
CA HIS A 48 10.02 -12.87 11.64
C HIS A 48 9.14 -12.00 12.54
N ALA A 49 9.37 -10.68 12.52
CA ALA A 49 8.59 -9.75 13.35
C ALA A 49 7.09 -9.74 12.95
N MET A 50 6.76 -9.98 11.68
CA MET A 50 5.36 -10.11 11.23
C MET A 50 4.70 -11.37 11.79
N VAL A 51 5.42 -12.51 11.84
CA VAL A 51 4.91 -13.74 12.47
C VAL A 51 4.67 -13.50 13.96
N ASP A 52 5.65 -12.90 14.66
CA ASP A 52 5.51 -12.57 16.09
C ASP A 52 4.32 -11.63 16.33
N ALA A 53 4.15 -10.60 15.50
CA ALA A 53 3.03 -9.68 15.59
C ALA A 53 1.68 -10.36 15.36
N THR A 54 1.61 -11.34 14.44
CA THR A 54 0.38 -12.14 14.21
C THR A 54 0.01 -12.96 15.44
N LEU A 55 1.00 -13.50 16.18
CA LEU A 55 0.76 -14.31 17.36
C LEU A 55 0.47 -13.46 18.62
N THR A 56 1.11 -12.30 18.75
CA THR A 56 0.99 -11.43 19.94
C THR A 56 -0.10 -10.36 19.79
N GLY A 57 -0.51 -10.05 18.55
CA GLY A 57 -1.46 -8.98 18.25
C GLY A 57 -0.83 -7.59 18.11
N PHE A 58 0.49 -7.44 18.32
CA PHE A 58 1.14 -6.12 18.34
C PHE A 58 2.44 -6.08 17.54
N PRO A 59 2.56 -5.19 16.54
CA PRO A 59 3.84 -4.94 15.87
C PRO A 59 4.82 -4.23 16.83
N SER A 60 6.08 -4.62 16.78
CA SER A 60 7.14 -4.04 17.63
C SER A 60 8.39 -3.67 16.82
N GLY A 61 9.27 -2.86 17.39
CA GLY A 61 10.55 -2.49 16.81
C GLY A 61 10.43 -1.90 15.38
N PRO A 62 11.30 -2.31 14.44
CA PRO A 62 11.26 -1.81 13.05
C PRO A 62 9.95 -2.08 12.32
N LEU A 63 9.24 -3.18 12.63
CA LEU A 63 7.93 -3.46 12.02
C LEU A 63 6.89 -2.42 12.42
N ARG A 64 6.89 -1.95 13.67
CA ARG A 64 5.99 -0.89 14.11
C ARG A 64 6.21 0.38 13.29
N ALA A 65 7.47 0.79 13.09
CA ALA A 65 7.77 1.97 12.27
C ALA A 65 7.31 1.80 10.82
N ALA A 66 7.42 0.59 10.24
CA ALA A 66 6.92 0.30 8.90
C ALA A 66 5.39 0.39 8.81
N VAL A 67 4.66 -0.13 9.81
CA VAL A 67 3.20 -0.02 9.92
C VAL A 67 2.77 1.43 10.06
N GLU A 68 3.42 2.19 10.94
CA GLU A 68 3.14 3.62 11.14
C GLU A 68 3.44 4.44 9.88
N ALA A 69 4.50 4.12 9.13
CA ALA A 69 4.80 4.77 7.85
C ALA A 69 3.69 4.56 6.82
N VAL A 70 3.14 3.34 6.71
CA VAL A 70 2.00 3.06 5.83
C VAL A 70 0.75 3.78 6.32
N ALA A 71 0.48 3.77 7.62
CA ALA A 71 -0.68 4.45 8.20
C ALA A 71 -0.65 5.96 7.94
N ALA A 72 0.52 6.57 8.10
CA ALA A 72 0.71 8.02 7.97
C ALA A 72 0.88 8.51 6.52
N ALA A 73 1.04 7.62 5.53
CA ALA A 73 1.24 7.99 4.13
C ALA A 73 -0.04 8.51 3.47
N ASP A 74 0.11 9.46 2.55
CA ASP A 74 -0.97 10.01 1.72
C ASP A 74 -1.34 9.08 0.58
N GLY A 75 -0.44 8.16 0.18
CA GLY A 75 -0.66 7.12 -0.81
C GLY A 75 0.21 5.90 -0.56
N LEU A 76 -0.15 4.78 -1.17
CA LEU A 76 0.54 3.51 -1.03
C LEU A 76 0.79 2.87 -2.40
N ILE A 77 2.00 2.38 -2.62
CA ILE A 77 2.33 1.42 -3.67
C ILE A 77 2.55 0.07 -3.00
N ALA A 78 1.81 -0.96 -3.44
CA ALA A 78 1.87 -2.30 -2.87
C ALA A 78 2.23 -3.31 -3.96
N VAL A 79 3.44 -3.90 -3.87
CA VAL A 79 3.98 -4.79 -4.90
C VAL A 79 4.35 -6.15 -4.32
N THR A 80 3.90 -7.23 -4.98
CA THR A 80 4.11 -8.60 -4.55
C THR A 80 4.56 -9.49 -5.70
N PRO A 81 5.41 -10.51 -5.46
CA PRO A 81 5.55 -11.61 -6.41
C PRO A 81 4.32 -12.49 -6.37
N ILE A 82 3.96 -13.09 -7.51
CA ILE A 82 2.88 -14.07 -7.55
C ILE A 82 3.45 -15.48 -7.30
N PHE A 83 3.00 -16.11 -6.23
CA PHE A 83 3.31 -17.47 -5.85
C PHE A 83 2.02 -18.30 -5.78
N ASN A 84 2.00 -19.47 -6.41
CA ASN A 84 0.83 -20.35 -6.40
C ASN A 84 -0.48 -19.61 -6.76
N ALA A 85 -0.43 -18.84 -7.86
CA ALA A 85 -1.56 -18.10 -8.43
C ALA A 85 -2.09 -16.92 -7.57
N SER A 86 -1.40 -16.50 -6.51
CA SER A 86 -1.82 -15.39 -5.65
C SER A 86 -0.62 -14.56 -5.18
N TYR A 87 -0.87 -13.49 -4.42
CA TYR A 87 0.16 -12.72 -3.75
C TYR A 87 0.95 -13.58 -2.75
N SER A 88 2.17 -13.16 -2.42
CA SER A 88 3.03 -13.90 -1.47
C SER A 88 2.45 -13.93 -0.05
N GLY A 89 2.81 -14.95 0.73
CA GLY A 89 2.40 -15.04 2.13
C GLY A 89 2.86 -13.85 2.97
N LEU A 90 4.09 -13.34 2.76
CA LEU A 90 4.58 -12.14 3.45
C LEU A 90 3.72 -10.91 3.16
N PHE A 91 3.24 -10.76 1.91
CA PHE A 91 2.34 -9.68 1.54
C PHE A 91 1.06 -9.74 2.37
N LYS A 92 0.42 -10.91 2.42
CA LYS A 92 -0.82 -11.07 3.21
C LYS A 92 -0.58 -10.83 4.69
N THR A 93 0.47 -11.43 5.26
CA THR A 93 0.80 -11.28 6.68
C THR A 93 1.00 -9.82 7.07
N PHE A 94 1.66 -9.00 6.23
CA PHE A 94 1.83 -7.58 6.50
C PHE A 94 0.49 -6.84 6.58
N PHE A 95 -0.40 -7.08 5.60
CA PHE A 95 -1.72 -6.44 5.60
C PHE A 95 -2.67 -6.99 6.67
N ASP A 96 -2.41 -8.16 7.24
CA ASP A 96 -3.13 -8.70 8.40
C ASP A 96 -2.70 -8.04 9.73
N VAL A 97 -1.46 -7.55 9.79
CA VAL A 97 -0.94 -6.81 10.96
C VAL A 97 -1.38 -5.34 10.96
N LEU A 98 -1.74 -4.79 9.79
CA LEU A 98 -2.22 -3.42 9.65
C LEU A 98 -3.64 -3.27 10.22
N GLU A 99 -3.87 -2.21 10.97
CA GLU A 99 -5.22 -1.75 11.29
C GLU A 99 -5.97 -1.29 10.03
N ARG A 100 -7.30 -1.42 10.03
CA ARG A 100 -8.13 -1.09 8.84
C ARG A 100 -8.27 0.40 8.62
N ASP A 101 -8.50 1.15 9.69
CA ASP A 101 -8.85 2.57 9.63
C ASP A 101 -7.87 3.42 8.82
N PRO A 102 -6.53 3.26 8.96
CA PRO A 102 -5.58 4.02 8.17
C PRO A 102 -5.63 3.75 6.65
N MET A 103 -6.26 2.65 6.24
CA MET A 103 -6.39 2.28 4.83
C MET A 103 -7.64 2.85 4.17
N GLU A 104 -8.64 3.28 4.95
CA GLU A 104 -9.90 3.78 4.41
C GLU A 104 -9.71 5.01 3.52
N GLY A 105 -10.17 4.90 2.27
CA GLY A 105 -10.03 5.95 1.26
C GLY A 105 -8.59 6.25 0.83
N LYS A 106 -7.57 5.51 1.33
CA LYS A 106 -6.17 5.73 0.94
C LYS A 106 -5.97 5.39 -0.54
N PRO A 107 -5.39 6.29 -1.35
CA PRO A 107 -4.98 5.99 -2.71
C PRO A 107 -3.96 4.86 -2.74
N VAL A 108 -4.22 3.81 -3.52
CA VAL A 108 -3.34 2.63 -3.61
C VAL A 108 -3.09 2.25 -5.06
N LEU A 109 -1.82 2.05 -5.39
CA LEU A 109 -1.38 1.47 -6.66
C LEU A 109 -0.88 0.04 -6.42
N LEU A 110 -1.45 -0.91 -7.16
CA LEU A 110 -1.08 -2.32 -7.07
C LEU A 110 -0.09 -2.71 -8.16
N GLY A 111 0.93 -3.47 -7.77
CA GLY A 111 1.88 -4.07 -8.67
C GLY A 111 2.11 -5.55 -8.36
N ALA A 112 2.38 -6.34 -9.40
CA ALA A 112 2.76 -7.73 -9.22
C ALA A 112 3.83 -8.16 -10.21
N THR A 113 4.66 -9.13 -9.81
CA THR A 113 5.67 -9.75 -10.68
C THR A 113 5.49 -11.26 -10.73
N GLY A 114 5.79 -11.85 -11.87
CA GLY A 114 5.77 -13.30 -12.02
C GLY A 114 6.61 -13.77 -13.19
N GLY A 115 6.76 -15.08 -13.30
CA GLY A 115 7.55 -15.69 -14.38
C GLY A 115 6.91 -15.55 -15.76
N THR A 116 5.58 -15.51 -15.85
CA THR A 116 4.83 -15.41 -17.10
C THR A 116 3.62 -14.49 -16.95
N GLU A 117 3.12 -13.95 -18.06
CA GLU A 117 1.92 -13.11 -18.12
C GLU A 117 0.62 -13.84 -17.68
N ARG A 118 0.62 -15.19 -17.68
CA ARG A 118 -0.55 -16.02 -17.37
C ARG A 118 -1.12 -15.81 -15.98
N HIS A 119 -0.34 -15.23 -15.07
CA HIS A 119 -0.75 -14.95 -13.69
C HIS A 119 -1.18 -13.49 -13.47
N SER A 120 -1.29 -12.69 -14.54
CA SER A 120 -1.67 -11.27 -14.45
C SER A 120 -3.02 -11.03 -13.76
N LEU A 121 -3.97 -11.93 -13.93
CA LEU A 121 -5.29 -11.87 -13.31
C LEU A 121 -5.25 -11.99 -11.77
N ALA A 122 -4.13 -12.40 -11.16
CA ALA A 122 -3.98 -12.42 -9.71
C ALA A 122 -4.15 -11.02 -9.09
N ILE A 123 -3.86 -9.94 -9.84
CA ILE A 123 -4.12 -8.58 -9.38
C ILE A 123 -5.61 -8.36 -9.17
N ASP A 124 -6.43 -8.70 -10.17
CA ASP A 124 -7.86 -8.38 -10.14
C ASP A 124 -8.65 -9.33 -9.23
N PHE A 125 -8.26 -10.62 -9.15
CA PHE A 125 -9.00 -11.63 -8.41
C PHE A 125 -8.47 -11.92 -7.01
N ALA A 126 -7.24 -11.49 -6.67
CA ALA A 126 -6.69 -11.67 -5.33
C ALA A 126 -6.34 -10.34 -4.66
N MET A 127 -5.56 -9.46 -5.33
CA MET A 127 -5.10 -8.23 -4.69
C MET A 127 -6.22 -7.19 -4.55
N ARG A 128 -6.97 -6.86 -5.61
CA ARG A 128 -8.06 -5.88 -5.54
C ARG A 128 -9.11 -6.22 -4.47
N PRO A 129 -9.59 -7.47 -4.31
CA PRO A 129 -10.51 -7.81 -3.23
C PRO A 129 -9.95 -7.56 -1.83
N LEU A 130 -8.66 -7.81 -1.59
CA LEU A 130 -8.01 -7.50 -0.32
C LEU A 130 -8.08 -5.99 -0.02
N PHE A 131 -7.71 -5.14 -0.98
CA PHE A 131 -7.73 -3.69 -0.78
C PHE A 131 -9.15 -3.10 -0.78
N ALA A 132 -10.09 -3.71 -1.48
CA ALA A 132 -11.51 -3.37 -1.37
C ALA A 132 -12.06 -3.67 0.04
N TYR A 133 -11.66 -4.80 0.64
CA TYR A 133 -12.00 -5.13 2.03
C TYR A 133 -11.41 -4.11 3.02
N LEU A 134 -10.19 -3.63 2.76
CA LEU A 134 -9.54 -2.57 3.53
C LEU A 134 -10.12 -1.16 3.24
N ARG A 135 -11.11 -1.05 2.35
CA ARG A 135 -11.74 0.20 1.90
C ARG A 135 -10.77 1.22 1.28
N ALA A 136 -9.66 0.73 0.74
CA ALA A 136 -8.71 1.57 0.02
C ALA A 136 -9.26 2.01 -1.35
N ASN A 137 -8.79 3.17 -1.81
CA ASN A 137 -9.11 3.69 -3.14
C ASN A 137 -8.04 3.24 -4.15
N VAL A 138 -8.25 2.06 -4.74
CA VAL A 138 -7.29 1.46 -5.68
C VAL A 138 -7.40 2.13 -7.04
N VAL A 139 -6.27 2.61 -7.60
CA VAL A 139 -6.23 3.18 -8.96
C VAL A 139 -6.67 2.15 -10.02
N PRO A 140 -7.29 2.60 -11.14
CA PRO A 140 -7.76 1.71 -12.19
C PRO A 140 -6.63 0.87 -12.80
N THR A 141 -5.50 1.50 -13.12
CA THR A 141 -4.35 0.82 -13.74
C THR A 141 -3.46 0.17 -12.68
N ALA A 142 -3.45 -1.16 -12.62
CA ALA A 142 -2.45 -1.92 -11.89
C ALA A 142 -1.36 -2.44 -12.85
N VAL A 143 -0.16 -2.72 -12.35
CA VAL A 143 0.96 -3.13 -13.20
C VAL A 143 1.41 -4.54 -12.86
N TYR A 144 1.27 -5.45 -13.82
CA TYR A 144 1.90 -6.76 -13.78
C TYR A 144 3.17 -6.75 -14.64
N ALA A 145 4.29 -7.25 -14.12
CA ALA A 145 5.53 -7.42 -14.85
C ALA A 145 5.94 -8.90 -14.89
N ALA A 146 5.90 -9.50 -16.07
CA ALA A 146 6.43 -10.82 -16.34
C ALA A 146 7.95 -10.78 -16.58
N SER A 147 8.60 -11.94 -16.58
CA SER A 147 10.05 -11.99 -16.84
C SER A 147 10.46 -11.40 -18.19
N GLU A 148 9.64 -11.55 -19.22
CA GLU A 148 9.85 -11.01 -20.56
C GLU A 148 9.73 -9.47 -20.64
N ASP A 149 8.94 -8.85 -19.79
CA ASP A 149 8.78 -7.38 -19.74
C ASP A 149 10.09 -6.64 -19.39
N TRP A 150 11.07 -7.32 -18.80
CA TRP A 150 12.34 -6.71 -18.39
C TRP A 150 13.35 -6.57 -19.53
N GLY A 151 13.09 -7.21 -20.68
CA GLY A 151 13.97 -7.23 -21.85
C GLY A 151 13.93 -5.98 -22.74
N GLY A 152 13.28 -4.89 -22.34
CA GLY A 152 13.33 -3.60 -23.05
C GLY A 152 12.09 -3.28 -23.89
N GLY A 153 10.95 -3.90 -23.66
CA GLY A 153 9.69 -3.52 -24.29
C GLY A 153 9.14 -2.19 -23.75
N GLU A 154 8.65 -1.30 -24.63
CA GLU A 154 8.04 -0.01 -24.27
C GLU A 154 6.78 -0.20 -23.40
N GLY A 155 6.08 -1.33 -23.52
CA GLY A 155 4.79 -1.57 -22.89
C GLY A 155 4.79 -1.55 -21.35
N LEU A 156 5.87 -1.99 -20.67
CA LEU A 156 5.97 -1.90 -19.21
C LEU A 156 6.17 -0.44 -18.77
N ALA A 157 7.00 0.32 -19.47
CA ALA A 157 7.26 1.72 -19.14
C ALA A 157 5.98 2.56 -19.23
N ASP A 158 5.18 2.37 -20.28
CA ASP A 158 3.92 3.08 -20.48
C ASP A 158 2.88 2.73 -19.38
N ARG A 159 2.78 1.44 -19.02
CA ARG A 159 1.90 1.00 -17.92
C ARG A 159 2.31 1.62 -16.59
N VAL A 160 3.62 1.64 -16.31
CA VAL A 160 4.19 2.25 -15.10
C VAL A 160 3.92 3.76 -15.05
N ALA A 161 4.15 4.48 -16.16
CA ALA A 161 3.91 5.92 -16.25
C ALA A 161 2.42 6.27 -16.04
N ARG A 162 1.51 5.52 -16.67
CA ARG A 162 0.07 5.70 -16.52
C ARG A 162 -0.37 5.47 -15.08
N ALA A 163 0.02 4.34 -14.49
CA ALA A 163 -0.37 3.96 -13.14
C ALA A 163 0.17 4.94 -12.09
N GLY A 164 1.43 5.39 -12.25
CA GLY A 164 2.03 6.42 -11.39
C GLY A 164 1.30 7.76 -11.49
N GLY A 165 0.90 8.17 -12.70
CA GLY A 165 0.10 9.38 -12.93
C GLY A 165 -1.29 9.30 -12.28
N GLU A 166 -1.96 8.15 -12.37
CA GLU A 166 -3.26 7.94 -11.70
C GLU A 166 -3.14 8.03 -10.17
N LEU A 167 -2.09 7.40 -9.58
CA LEU A 167 -1.86 7.52 -8.14
C LEU A 167 -1.57 8.96 -7.74
N ALA A 168 -0.70 9.65 -8.47
CA ALA A 168 -0.37 11.04 -8.22
C ALA A 168 -1.60 11.96 -8.26
N ALA A 169 -2.49 11.76 -9.23
CA ALA A 169 -3.74 12.52 -9.35
C ALA A 169 -4.66 12.31 -8.13
N LEU A 170 -4.81 11.06 -7.65
CA LEU A 170 -5.63 10.76 -6.46
C LEU A 170 -5.00 11.34 -5.18
N MET A 171 -3.67 11.27 -5.03
CA MET A 171 -2.96 11.86 -3.88
C MET A 171 -3.09 13.38 -3.86
N GLY A 172 -3.01 14.04 -5.03
CA GLY A 172 -3.15 15.50 -5.15
C GLY A 172 -4.57 16.01 -4.93
N ALA A 173 -5.59 15.19 -5.21
CA ALA A 173 -7.00 15.55 -5.04
C ALA A 173 -7.53 15.32 -3.61
N ARG A 174 -6.79 14.59 -2.76
CA ARG A 174 -7.25 14.26 -1.40
C ARG A 174 -7.11 15.45 -0.48
N PRO A 175 -8.22 16.00 0.09
CA PRO A 175 -8.11 16.92 1.23
C PRO A 175 -7.37 16.20 2.36
N ALA A 176 -6.48 16.90 3.06
CA ALA A 176 -5.85 16.33 4.26
C ALA A 176 -6.94 15.78 5.18
N PRO A 177 -6.86 14.51 5.62
CA PRO A 177 -7.88 13.94 6.49
C PRO A 177 -7.87 14.71 7.81
N ALA A 178 -8.87 15.54 8.02
CA ALA A 178 -9.20 16.02 9.35
C ALA A 178 -9.90 14.85 10.08
N LYS A 179 -9.14 13.86 10.55
CA LYS A 179 -9.64 12.99 11.61
C LYS A 179 -9.65 13.80 12.88
N ALA A 180 -10.81 14.36 13.23
CA ALA A 180 -11.08 14.71 14.60
C ALA A 180 -11.05 13.38 15.39
N ASP A 181 -10.08 13.23 16.27
CA ASP A 181 -10.10 12.14 17.25
C ASP A 181 -11.36 12.36 18.11
N PRO A 182 -12.27 11.37 18.19
CA PRO A 182 -13.46 11.50 19.05
C PRO A 182 -13.10 11.76 20.53
N TYR A 183 -11.83 11.53 20.90
CA TYR A 183 -11.31 11.77 22.25
C TYR A 183 -10.62 13.13 22.42
N ASP A 184 -10.36 13.87 21.33
CA ASP A 184 -9.79 15.23 21.41
C ASP A 184 -10.78 16.27 21.93
N ASP A 185 -12.11 16.01 21.78
CA ASP A 185 -13.18 16.83 22.36
C ASP A 185 -14.26 15.91 22.97
N PRO A 186 -13.95 15.25 24.10
CA PRO A 186 -14.89 14.34 24.74
C PRO A 186 -16.14 15.10 25.19
N VAL A 187 -17.30 14.56 24.86
CA VAL A 187 -18.59 15.12 25.31
C VAL A 187 -18.58 15.20 26.84
N PRO A 188 -18.78 16.38 27.44
CA PRO A 188 -18.80 16.53 28.88
C PRO A 188 -19.78 15.55 29.53
N PHE A 189 -19.36 14.92 30.64
CA PHE A 189 -20.13 13.86 31.33
C PHE A 189 -21.56 14.32 31.69
N GLU A 190 -21.75 15.59 32.01
CA GLU A 190 -23.05 16.18 32.28
C GLU A 190 -24.00 16.15 31.08
N LYS A 191 -23.48 16.30 29.85
CA LYS A 191 -24.27 16.18 28.61
C LYS A 191 -24.65 14.72 28.30
N LEU A 192 -23.81 13.77 28.67
CA LEU A 192 -24.13 12.35 28.57
C LEU A 192 -25.24 11.94 29.53
N LEU A 193 -25.22 12.48 30.76
CA LEU A 193 -26.26 12.22 31.77
C LEU A 193 -27.60 12.87 31.42
N SER A 194 -27.59 14.03 30.75
CA SER A 194 -28.83 14.74 30.38
C SER A 194 -29.54 14.15 29.16
N GLY A 195 -28.98 13.12 28.50
CA GLY A 195 -29.57 12.49 27.32
C GLY A 195 -29.62 13.42 26.08
N THR A 196 -28.93 14.55 26.09
CA THR A 196 -28.91 15.52 24.98
C THR A 196 -27.81 15.26 23.96
N ALA A 197 -26.88 14.33 24.21
CA ALA A 197 -25.89 13.89 23.25
C ALA A 197 -26.51 12.78 22.35
N ARG A 198 -26.81 13.10 21.10
CA ARG A 198 -27.05 12.08 20.07
C ARG A 198 -25.69 11.63 19.52
N PRO A 199 -25.52 10.32 19.26
CA PRO A 199 -24.33 9.80 18.59
C PRO A 199 -24.23 10.32 17.14
#